data_c0f8635c4a00aa13f6d03c2bab163af9
#
_entry.id   c0f8635c4a00aa13f6d03c2bab163af9
#
_cell.length_a   1.000
_cell.length_b   1.000
_cell.length_c   1.000
_cell.angle_alpha   90.00
_cell.angle_beta   90.00
_cell.angle_gamma   90.00
#
_symmetry.space_group_name_H-M   'P 1'
#
loop_
_entity.id
_entity.type
_entity.pdbx_description
1 polymer ?
#
loop_
_entity_poly.entity_id
_entity_poly.type
_entity_poly.pdbx_seq_one_letter_code
_entity_poly.pdbx_strand_id
1 'polypeptide(L)'
;GRDLVKEQILVAAGEPLSFSQKAMEIEGHALECRINAEDPVTFVPSPGTIRHFHQPGGPGVRVDTFAHEGCDISPYYDSMIAKVMTHGRSRPEAIGRMRRCLEMMVVEGIRTNIPLHLRILDHPDFVAGRLDTGFMERFLAPRATGGA
;
A
#
# COMPACT_ATOMS: atom_id res chain seq x y z
N GLY A 1 -4.27 14.31 -12.64
CA GLY A 1 -4.31 12.98 -13.05
C GLY A 1 -4.19 12.78 -14.54
N ARG A 2 -3.27 11.91 -14.94
CA ARG A 2 -3.07 11.45 -16.32
C ARG A 2 -3.23 9.94 -16.36
N ASP A 3 -3.86 9.41 -17.39
CA ASP A 3 -3.96 7.97 -17.64
C ASP A 3 -2.71 7.51 -18.41
N LEU A 4 -1.70 7.05 -17.67
CA LEU A 4 -0.41 6.68 -18.25
C LEU A 4 -0.53 5.43 -19.14
N VAL A 5 -1.43 4.50 -18.83
CA VAL A 5 -1.63 3.29 -19.64
C VAL A 5 -2.24 3.66 -21.00
N LYS A 6 -3.23 4.56 -21.00
CA LYS A 6 -3.79 5.10 -22.25
C LYS A 6 -2.73 5.81 -23.09
N GLU A 7 -1.88 6.63 -22.46
CA GLU A 7 -0.78 7.30 -23.16
C GLU A 7 0.21 6.30 -23.78
N GLN A 8 0.56 5.23 -23.05
CA GLN A 8 1.42 4.17 -23.60
C GLN A 8 0.80 3.51 -24.85
N ILE A 9 -0.51 3.24 -24.83
CA ILE A 9 -1.23 2.67 -25.98
C ILE A 9 -1.22 3.63 -27.16
N LEU A 10 -1.47 4.92 -26.93
CA LEU A 10 -1.48 5.94 -27.98
C LEU A 10 -0.09 6.10 -28.61
N VAL A 11 0.96 6.17 -27.80
CA VAL A 11 2.35 6.23 -28.30
C VAL A 11 2.72 4.98 -29.08
N ALA A 12 2.30 3.79 -28.66
CA ALA A 12 2.51 2.55 -29.39
C ALA A 12 1.74 2.54 -30.75
N ALA A 13 0.63 3.26 -30.83
CA ALA A 13 -0.10 3.48 -32.09
C ALA A 13 0.50 4.56 -32.99
N GLY A 14 1.60 5.21 -32.58
CA GLY A 14 2.29 6.26 -33.35
C GLY A 14 1.80 7.69 -33.04
N GLU A 15 0.91 7.86 -32.07
CA GLU A 15 0.44 9.18 -31.66
C GLU A 15 1.46 9.90 -30.75
N PRO A 16 1.57 11.23 -30.82
CA PRO A 16 2.37 11.98 -29.85
C PRO A 16 1.71 11.98 -28.48
N LEU A 17 2.50 12.25 -27.42
CA LEU A 17 1.95 12.44 -26.08
C LEU A 17 0.89 13.54 -26.07
N SER A 18 -0.23 13.31 -25.40
CA SER A 18 -1.36 14.26 -25.30
C SER A 18 -1.05 15.50 -24.44
N PHE A 19 0.12 15.55 -23.81
CA PHE A 19 0.56 16.65 -22.95
C PHE A 19 2.05 16.95 -23.11
N SER A 20 2.46 18.17 -22.74
CA SER A 20 3.86 18.57 -22.74
C SER A 20 4.49 18.41 -21.36
N GLN A 21 5.82 18.23 -21.31
CA GLN A 21 6.58 18.18 -20.05
C GLN A 21 6.36 19.44 -19.18
N LYS A 22 6.18 20.61 -19.80
CA LYS A 22 5.94 21.88 -19.08
C LYS A 22 4.60 21.93 -18.35
N ALA A 23 3.63 21.10 -18.76
CA ALA A 23 2.30 21.02 -18.16
C ALA A 23 2.23 19.98 -17.03
N MET A 24 3.38 19.37 -16.67
CA MET A 24 3.45 18.35 -15.62
C MET A 24 3.83 18.99 -14.29
N GLU A 25 2.89 18.98 -13.37
CA GLU A 25 3.07 19.39 -11.98
C GLU A 25 2.72 18.25 -11.04
N ILE A 26 3.46 18.15 -9.95
CA ILE A 26 3.18 17.18 -8.88
C ILE A 26 2.28 17.88 -7.86
N GLU A 27 1.04 17.39 -7.72
CA GLU A 27 0.08 17.92 -6.77
C GLU A 27 -0.11 16.95 -5.61
N GLY A 28 0.11 17.45 -4.39
CA GLY A 28 -0.11 16.67 -3.17
C GLY A 28 0.89 15.56 -2.95
N HIS A 29 0.45 14.54 -2.25
CA HIS A 29 1.25 13.38 -1.87
C HIS A 29 0.41 12.11 -1.92
N ALA A 30 0.97 11.03 -2.44
CA ALA A 30 0.31 9.73 -2.50
C ALA A 30 1.10 8.66 -1.76
N LEU A 31 0.39 7.70 -1.19
CA LEU A 31 0.93 6.48 -0.61
C LEU A 31 0.20 5.27 -1.19
N GLU A 32 0.91 4.18 -1.38
CA GLU A 32 0.36 2.86 -1.69
C GLU A 32 0.85 1.85 -0.65
N CYS A 33 -0.09 1.04 -0.13
CA CYS A 33 0.21 -0.16 0.64
C CYS A 33 -0.28 -1.38 -0.13
N ARG A 34 0.63 -2.32 -0.38
CA ARG A 34 0.29 -3.64 -0.92
C ARG A 34 -0.10 -4.55 0.23
N ILE A 35 -1.34 -4.98 0.24
CA ILE A 35 -1.84 -5.89 1.27
C ILE A 35 -1.61 -7.31 0.80
N ASN A 36 -0.75 -8.01 1.53
CA ASN A 36 -0.35 -9.38 1.25
C ASN A 36 -0.94 -10.33 2.29
N ALA A 37 -1.33 -11.51 1.82
CA ALA A 37 -1.71 -12.65 2.65
C ALA A 37 -0.45 -13.30 3.26
N GLU A 38 0.14 -12.63 4.26
CA GLU A 38 1.42 -12.98 4.90
C GLU A 38 1.38 -12.70 6.39
N ASP A 39 2.13 -13.49 7.14
CA ASP A 39 2.39 -13.19 8.54
C ASP A 39 3.20 -11.87 8.66
N PRO A 40 2.74 -10.88 9.46
CA PRO A 40 3.36 -9.56 9.51
C PRO A 40 4.73 -9.51 10.20
N VAL A 41 5.20 -10.62 10.76
CA VAL A 41 6.48 -10.74 11.49
C VAL A 41 7.45 -11.64 10.74
N THR A 42 6.98 -12.82 10.32
CA THR A 42 7.84 -13.84 9.68
C THR A 42 7.84 -13.73 8.16
N PHE A 43 6.90 -12.97 7.57
CA PHE A 43 6.67 -12.83 6.13
C PHE A 43 6.31 -14.15 5.42
N VAL A 44 5.97 -15.17 6.17
CA VAL A 44 5.53 -16.46 5.61
C VAL A 44 4.14 -16.27 4.99
N PRO A 45 3.92 -16.75 3.75
CA PRO A 45 2.60 -16.70 3.11
C PRO A 45 1.52 -17.37 3.99
N SER A 46 0.33 -16.80 4.00
CA SER A 46 -0.84 -17.29 4.74
C SER A 46 -2.00 -17.58 3.78
N PRO A 47 -1.91 -18.66 2.99
CA PRO A 47 -3.01 -19.10 2.14
C PRO A 47 -4.22 -19.52 2.98
N GLY A 48 -5.40 -19.50 2.38
CA GLY A 48 -6.64 -19.92 3.02
C GLY A 48 -7.85 -19.15 2.50
N THR A 49 -9.02 -19.42 3.09
CA THR A 49 -10.26 -18.77 2.70
C THR A 49 -10.49 -17.51 3.51
N ILE A 50 -10.75 -16.40 2.84
CA ILE A 50 -11.18 -15.14 3.47
C ILE A 50 -12.62 -15.32 3.97
N ARG A 51 -12.80 -15.27 5.29
CA ARG A 51 -14.12 -15.45 5.93
C ARG A 51 -14.90 -14.16 6.07
N HIS A 52 -14.18 -13.05 6.21
CA HIS A 52 -14.78 -11.72 6.26
C HIS A 52 -13.88 -10.72 5.58
N PHE A 53 -14.46 -9.85 4.74
CA PHE A 53 -13.72 -8.85 3.99
C PHE A 53 -14.45 -7.52 3.99
N HIS A 54 -13.81 -6.49 4.52
CA HIS A 54 -14.28 -5.12 4.44
C HIS A 54 -13.18 -4.21 3.89
N GLN A 55 -13.44 -3.60 2.73
CA GLN A 55 -12.50 -2.64 2.14
C GLN A 55 -12.80 -1.22 2.61
N PRO A 56 -11.77 -0.41 2.92
CA PRO A 56 -11.95 0.98 3.29
C PRO A 56 -12.32 1.83 2.07
N GLY A 57 -12.88 3.03 2.35
CA GLY A 57 -13.23 3.98 1.32
C GLY A 57 -13.18 5.43 1.81
N GLY A 58 -13.63 6.35 0.96
CA GLY A 58 -13.74 7.77 1.28
C GLY A 58 -12.88 8.68 0.39
N PRO A 59 -12.93 10.01 0.61
CA PRO A 59 -12.21 10.97 -0.20
C PRO A 59 -10.70 10.73 -0.22
N GLY A 60 -10.12 10.69 -1.43
CA GLY A 60 -8.69 10.45 -1.64
C GLY A 60 -8.23 9.02 -1.33
N VAL A 61 -9.14 8.05 -1.37
CA VAL A 61 -8.87 6.63 -1.19
C VAL A 61 -9.25 5.87 -2.45
N ARG A 62 -8.37 4.97 -2.89
CA ARG A 62 -8.63 3.97 -3.92
C ARG A 62 -8.16 2.61 -3.42
N VAL A 63 -8.98 1.60 -3.62
CA VAL A 63 -8.62 0.21 -3.33
C VAL A 63 -8.80 -0.61 -4.60
N ASP A 64 -7.73 -1.27 -5.03
CA ASP A 64 -7.76 -2.23 -6.13
C ASP A 64 -7.58 -3.63 -5.52
N THR A 65 -8.58 -4.49 -5.69
CA THR A 65 -8.59 -5.83 -5.11
C THR A 65 -9.42 -6.79 -5.95
N PHE A 66 -9.03 -8.07 -5.95
CA PHE A 66 -9.86 -9.16 -6.39
C PHE A 66 -10.51 -9.89 -5.21
N ALA A 67 -10.01 -9.64 -3.99
CA ALA A 67 -10.44 -10.36 -2.79
C ALA A 67 -11.85 -9.96 -2.36
N HIS A 68 -12.58 -10.94 -1.89
CA HIS A 68 -13.92 -10.82 -1.35
C HIS A 68 -14.15 -11.89 -0.28
N GLU A 69 -15.24 -11.79 0.45
CA GLU A 69 -15.67 -12.84 1.37
C GLU A 69 -15.90 -14.17 0.62
N GLY A 70 -15.39 -15.27 1.15
CA GLY A 70 -15.41 -16.60 0.50
C GLY A 70 -14.29 -16.83 -0.53
N CYS A 71 -13.43 -15.84 -0.80
CA CYS A 71 -12.32 -15.98 -1.73
C CYS A 71 -11.22 -16.87 -1.16
N ASP A 72 -10.76 -17.86 -1.94
CA ASP A 72 -9.61 -18.69 -1.59
C ASP A 72 -8.30 -18.10 -2.09
N ILE A 73 -7.37 -17.90 -1.17
CA ILE A 73 -6.02 -17.42 -1.47
C ILE A 73 -5.09 -18.60 -1.66
N SER A 74 -4.64 -18.76 -2.90
CA SER A 74 -3.80 -19.88 -3.34
C SER A 74 -2.37 -19.77 -2.82
N PRO A 75 -1.73 -20.89 -2.40
CA PRO A 75 -0.29 -20.89 -2.09
C PRO A 75 0.63 -20.87 -3.32
N TYR A 76 0.07 -20.99 -4.53
CA TYR A 76 0.83 -21.15 -5.78
C TYR A 76 1.06 -19.83 -6.54
N TYR A 77 0.47 -18.73 -6.08
CA TYR A 77 0.57 -17.41 -6.69
C TYR A 77 1.10 -16.40 -5.68
N ASP A 78 1.35 -15.17 -6.17
CA ASP A 78 1.71 -14.04 -5.32
C ASP A 78 0.68 -13.82 -4.20
N SER A 79 1.17 -13.51 -3.01
CA SER A 79 0.35 -13.31 -1.80
C SER A 79 -0.45 -12.00 -1.81
N MET A 80 -0.25 -11.11 -2.77
CA MET A 80 -0.90 -9.80 -2.81
C MET A 80 -2.40 -9.93 -3.09
N ILE A 81 -3.23 -9.47 -2.16
CA ILE A 81 -4.70 -9.53 -2.25
C ILE A 81 -5.34 -8.18 -2.54
N ALA A 82 -4.66 -7.08 -2.21
CA ALA A 82 -5.17 -5.73 -2.45
C ALA A 82 -4.04 -4.70 -2.55
N LYS A 83 -4.34 -3.57 -3.21
CA LYS A 83 -3.58 -2.34 -3.13
C LYS A 83 -4.46 -1.25 -2.55
N VAL A 84 -4.03 -0.64 -1.45
CA VAL A 84 -4.70 0.52 -0.87
C VAL A 84 -3.87 1.74 -1.21
N MET A 85 -4.47 2.69 -1.91
CA MET A 85 -3.83 3.93 -2.33
C MET A 85 -4.54 5.11 -1.67
N THR A 86 -3.77 6.05 -1.18
CA THR A 86 -4.29 7.31 -0.63
C THR A 86 -3.58 8.50 -1.24
N HIS A 87 -4.34 9.57 -1.44
CA HIS A 87 -3.83 10.86 -1.91
C HIS A 87 -4.28 11.95 -0.95
N GLY A 88 -3.39 12.86 -0.60
CA GLY A 88 -3.65 14.03 0.24
C GLY A 88 -2.93 15.26 -0.31
N ARG A 89 -3.27 16.45 0.18
CA ARG A 89 -2.60 17.71 -0.18
C ARG A 89 -1.17 17.77 0.35
N SER A 90 -0.85 16.94 1.34
CA SER A 90 0.48 16.87 1.95
C SER A 90 0.79 15.43 2.38
N ARG A 91 2.08 15.14 2.66
CA ARG A 91 2.52 13.85 3.19
C ARG A 91 1.81 13.46 4.50
N PRO A 92 1.71 14.33 5.51
CA PRO A 92 0.96 13.99 6.73
C PRO A 92 -0.51 13.64 6.47
N GLU A 93 -1.18 14.33 5.55
CA GLU A 93 -2.57 14.03 5.20
C GLU A 93 -2.68 12.68 4.50
N ALA A 94 -1.79 12.35 3.58
CA ALA A 94 -1.76 11.04 2.91
C ALA A 94 -1.50 9.90 3.91
N ILE A 95 -0.56 10.09 4.88
CA ILE A 95 -0.28 9.14 5.97
C ILE A 95 -1.52 8.95 6.85
N GLY A 96 -2.15 10.04 7.29
CA GLY A 96 -3.36 9.97 8.14
C GLY A 96 -4.52 9.25 7.45
N ARG A 97 -4.70 9.46 6.14
CA ARG A 97 -5.70 8.73 5.34
C ARG A 97 -5.35 7.24 5.23
N MET A 98 -4.09 6.91 4.98
CA MET A 98 -3.64 5.52 4.89
C MET A 98 -3.85 4.79 6.22
N ARG A 99 -3.46 5.40 7.34
CA ARG A 99 -3.69 4.84 8.68
C ARG A 99 -5.16 4.49 8.87
N ARG A 100 -6.06 5.47 8.68
CA ARG A 100 -7.50 5.25 8.81
C ARG A 100 -7.99 4.10 7.91
N CYS A 101 -7.50 4.03 6.66
CA CYS A 101 -7.87 2.96 5.75
C CYS A 101 -7.44 1.59 6.27
N LEU A 102 -6.21 1.47 6.76
CA LEU A 102 -5.69 0.20 7.27
C LEU A 102 -6.37 -0.22 8.59
N GLU A 103 -6.73 0.74 9.45
CA GLU A 103 -7.49 0.49 10.68
C GLU A 103 -8.94 0.07 10.40
N MET A 104 -9.54 0.55 9.32
CA MET A 104 -10.90 0.18 8.89
C MET A 104 -10.94 -1.11 8.05
N MET A 105 -9.82 -1.50 7.45
CA MET A 105 -9.78 -2.69 6.60
C MET A 105 -9.85 -3.96 7.44
N VAL A 106 -10.83 -4.82 7.14
CA VAL A 106 -10.99 -6.11 7.81
C VAL A 106 -10.73 -7.23 6.81
N VAL A 107 -9.82 -8.13 7.18
CA VAL A 107 -9.55 -9.38 6.45
C VAL A 107 -9.41 -10.49 7.48
N GLU A 108 -10.39 -11.38 7.56
CA GLU A 108 -10.40 -12.51 8.47
C GLU A 108 -10.31 -13.84 7.73
N GLY A 109 -9.75 -14.84 8.38
CA GLY A 109 -9.55 -16.18 7.82
C GLY A 109 -8.11 -16.45 7.39
N ILE A 110 -7.36 -15.40 7.07
CA ILE A 110 -5.94 -15.42 6.74
C ILE A 110 -5.19 -14.36 7.54
N ARG A 111 -3.87 -14.44 7.58
CA ARG A 111 -3.02 -13.37 8.12
C ARG A 111 -2.68 -12.37 7.02
N THR A 112 -2.51 -11.12 7.38
CA THR A 112 -2.09 -10.05 6.45
C THR A 112 -0.97 -9.20 7.04
N ASN A 113 -0.26 -8.49 6.17
CA ASN A 113 0.79 -7.55 6.55
C ASN A 113 0.26 -6.17 6.99
N ILE A 114 -1.06 -5.99 7.17
CA ILE A 114 -1.67 -4.74 7.67
C ILE A 114 -1.00 -4.25 8.95
N PRO A 115 -0.76 -5.09 10.00
CA PRO A 115 -0.09 -4.65 11.22
C PRO A 115 1.33 -4.12 10.98
N LEU A 116 2.06 -4.70 10.02
CA LEU A 116 3.38 -4.20 9.64
C LEU A 116 3.29 -2.80 9.04
N HIS A 117 2.37 -2.57 8.12
CA HIS A 117 2.16 -1.25 7.52
C HIS A 117 1.80 -0.19 8.56
N LEU A 118 0.93 -0.49 9.51
CA LEU A 118 0.58 0.43 10.60
C LEU A 118 1.82 0.82 11.41
N ARG A 119 2.69 -0.14 11.75
CA ARG A 119 3.97 0.14 12.43
C ARG A 119 4.91 1.01 11.61
N ILE A 120 4.98 0.80 10.28
CA ILE A 120 5.80 1.61 9.37
C ILE A 120 5.28 3.04 9.33
N LEU A 121 3.97 3.24 9.23
CA LEU A 121 3.35 4.58 9.22
C LEU A 121 3.61 5.39 10.49
N ASP A 122 3.90 4.71 11.62
CA ASP A 122 4.26 5.34 12.91
C ASP A 122 5.75 5.64 13.04
N HIS A 123 6.59 5.08 12.18
CA HIS A 123 8.03 5.23 12.32
C HIS A 123 8.47 6.67 12.01
N PRO A 124 9.26 7.33 12.89
CA PRO A 124 9.67 8.73 12.71
C PRO A 124 10.35 9.01 11.37
N ASP A 125 11.20 8.09 10.90
CA ASP A 125 11.87 8.25 9.60
C ASP A 125 10.91 8.14 8.43
N PHE A 126 9.90 7.26 8.53
CA PHE A 126 8.84 7.17 7.51
C PHE A 126 8.03 8.46 7.47
N VAL A 127 7.59 8.95 8.62
CA VAL A 127 6.83 10.21 8.74
C VAL A 127 7.63 11.38 8.18
N ALA A 128 8.92 11.47 8.49
CA ALA A 128 9.82 12.53 8.02
C ALA A 128 10.30 12.35 6.57
N GLY A 129 9.99 11.22 5.92
CA GLY A 129 10.43 10.94 4.55
C GLY A 129 11.92 10.59 4.42
N ARG A 130 12.59 10.24 5.50
CA ARG A 130 14.01 9.81 5.52
C ARG A 130 14.09 8.31 5.21
N LEU A 131 13.94 7.98 3.93
CA LEU A 131 13.86 6.61 3.46
C LEU A 131 14.98 6.31 2.46
N ASP A 132 15.55 5.12 2.60
CA ASP A 132 16.51 4.52 1.68
C ASP A 132 16.29 3.00 1.59
N THR A 133 17.07 2.30 0.78
CA THR A 133 16.95 0.85 0.59
C THR A 133 17.25 0.04 1.86
N GLY A 134 17.97 0.59 2.84
CA GLY A 134 18.26 -0.04 4.14
C GLY A 134 17.19 0.22 5.22
N PHE A 135 16.13 0.99 4.91
CA PHE A 135 15.11 1.33 5.90
C PHE A 135 14.49 0.09 6.56
N MET A 136 14.07 -0.90 5.78
CA MET A 136 13.41 -2.09 6.31
C MET A 136 14.33 -2.94 7.19
N GLU A 137 15.60 -3.04 6.84
CA GLU A 137 16.60 -3.74 7.66
C GLU A 137 16.72 -3.10 9.05
N ARG A 138 16.85 -1.77 9.10
CA ARG A 138 16.91 -1.02 10.38
C ARG A 138 15.60 -1.11 11.16
N PHE A 139 14.45 -1.03 10.46
CA PHE A 139 13.13 -1.10 11.07
C PHE A 139 12.84 -2.45 11.73
N LEU A 140 13.30 -3.54 11.11
CA LEU A 140 13.11 -4.92 11.60
C LEU A 140 14.20 -5.36 12.60
N ALA A 141 15.31 -4.64 12.67
CA ALA A 141 16.36 -4.95 13.63
C ALA A 141 15.80 -4.98 15.08
N PRO A 142 16.21 -5.95 15.91
CA PRO A 142 15.82 -5.95 17.31
C PRO A 142 16.22 -4.62 17.95
N ARG A 143 15.29 -3.95 18.60
CA ARG A 143 15.63 -2.77 19.40
C ARG A 143 16.65 -3.22 20.45
N ALA A 144 17.85 -2.64 20.42
CA ALA A 144 18.78 -2.80 21.53
C ALA A 144 18.00 -2.40 22.80
N THR A 145 17.76 -3.38 23.67
CA THR A 145 17.21 -3.13 24.99
C THR A 145 18.23 -2.26 25.71
N GLY A 146 17.99 -0.94 25.69
CA GLY A 146 18.76 0.00 26.47
C GLY A 146 18.65 -0.44 27.92
N GLY A 147 19.76 -0.88 28.48
CA GLY A 147 19.88 -1.15 29.90
C GLY A 147 19.51 0.11 30.69
N ALA A 148 18.70 -0.10 31.69
CA ALA A 148 18.37 0.89 32.70
C ALA A 148 19.62 1.25 33.50
#